data_b488f5d6429cdb80a06e4eed72445289
#
_entry.id   b488f5d6429cdb80a06e4eed72445289
#
_cell.length_a   1.000
_cell.length_b   1.000
_cell.length_c   1.000
_cell.angle_alpha   90.00
_cell.angle_beta   90.00
_cell.angle_gamma   90.00
#
_symmetry.space_group_name_H-M   'P 1'
#
loop_
_entity.id
_entity.type
_entity.pdbx_description
1 polymer ?
#
loop_
_entity_poly.entity_id
_entity_poly.type
_entity_poly.pdbx_seq_one_letter_code
_entity_poly.pdbx_strand_id
1 'polypeptide(L)'
;KPILMLTAKTDSISIEKAFAAGANDYIAKPFNLKDIYNRIRVAERLLVSSKTIKRIDASDLSKEGTQVPEDITLADKVFLANVGRLILSFSLGNYITQLDRSELDNYQVFGVSIDDAERIFEETSQQGFLHILTSVAETLTDLITCPHLLMSYEGNGAFLCITRDPNLPEWDRMEAGLQAKLDALDLLSDDLKQESISLSVGTPIAPNANRTQRVKKTFERALSRAEMRYASKCAAA
;
A
#
# COMPACT_ATOMS: atom_id res chain seq x y z
N LYS A 1 -2.11 14.69 -12.04
CA LYS A 1 -0.92 15.59 -12.07
C LYS A 1 -0.08 15.30 -10.84
N PRO A 2 1.25 15.11 -10.97
CA PRO A 2 2.10 14.92 -9.81
C PRO A 2 2.18 16.19 -8.96
N ILE A 3 2.24 16.01 -7.65
CA ILE A 3 2.34 17.08 -6.65
C ILE A 3 3.70 16.94 -5.96
N LEU A 4 4.53 17.96 -6.11
CA LEU A 4 5.84 18.07 -5.46
C LEU A 4 5.76 19.15 -4.38
N MET A 5 5.93 18.77 -3.11
CA MET A 5 5.92 19.72 -2.00
C MET A 5 7.30 20.36 -1.75
N LEU A 6 7.32 21.67 -1.58
CA LEU A 6 8.50 22.43 -1.15
C LEU A 6 8.27 22.92 0.28
N THR A 7 8.99 22.37 1.25
CA THR A 7 8.72 22.62 2.67
C THR A 7 9.97 22.92 3.48
N ALA A 8 9.83 23.78 4.49
CA ALA A 8 10.84 23.96 5.53
C ALA A 8 10.71 22.93 6.67
N LYS A 9 9.59 22.19 6.70
CA LYS A 9 9.36 21.14 7.70
C LYS A 9 10.03 19.85 7.24
N THR A 10 10.96 19.37 8.03
CA THR A 10 11.74 18.15 7.76
C THR A 10 11.43 17.03 8.75
N ASP A 11 10.49 17.29 9.67
CA ASP A 11 10.04 16.28 10.61
C ASP A 11 9.22 15.19 9.89
N SER A 12 9.40 13.95 10.29
CA SER A 12 8.77 12.79 9.67
C SER A 12 7.24 12.88 9.65
N ILE A 13 6.63 13.43 10.68
CA ILE A 13 5.16 13.56 10.79
C ILE A 13 4.61 14.48 9.70
N SER A 14 5.25 15.63 9.47
CA SER A 14 4.82 16.57 8.42
C SER A 14 4.99 15.98 7.03
N ILE A 15 6.05 15.23 6.81
CA ILE A 15 6.33 14.54 5.54
C ILE A 15 5.29 13.45 5.27
N GLU A 16 5.02 12.60 6.26
CA GLU A 16 4.01 11.53 6.15
C GLU A 16 2.61 12.09 5.87
N LYS A 17 2.23 13.16 6.57
CA LYS A 17 0.96 13.86 6.30
C LYS A 17 0.88 14.39 4.88
N ALA A 18 1.99 14.87 4.33
CA ALA A 18 2.04 15.34 2.95
C ALA A 18 1.80 14.21 1.96
N PHE A 19 2.46 13.06 2.15
CA PHE A 19 2.24 11.87 1.31
C PHE A 19 0.83 11.32 1.46
N ALA A 20 0.32 11.21 2.69
CA ALA A 20 -1.05 10.79 2.96
C ALA A 20 -2.10 11.72 2.33
N ALA A 21 -1.79 13.02 2.21
CA ALA A 21 -2.63 14.00 1.51
C ALA A 21 -2.48 13.96 -0.02
N GLY A 22 -1.66 13.04 -0.57
CA GLY A 22 -1.52 12.83 -2.02
C GLY A 22 -0.31 13.49 -2.66
N ALA A 23 0.66 14.01 -1.89
CA ALA A 23 1.93 14.42 -2.45
C ALA A 23 2.67 13.21 -3.03
N ASN A 24 3.30 13.39 -4.18
CA ASN A 24 4.07 12.34 -4.82
C ASN A 24 5.55 12.38 -4.46
N ASP A 25 6.03 13.55 -4.04
CA ASP A 25 7.38 13.74 -3.53
C ASP A 25 7.48 15.05 -2.75
N TYR A 26 8.60 15.25 -2.03
CA TYR A 26 8.87 16.51 -1.36
C TYR A 26 10.34 16.92 -1.46
N ILE A 27 10.61 18.22 -1.29
CA ILE A 27 11.94 18.80 -1.20
C ILE A 27 12.01 19.67 0.06
N ALA A 28 12.96 19.37 0.93
CA ALA A 28 13.22 20.19 2.12
C ALA A 28 14.00 21.46 1.78
N LYS A 29 13.61 22.59 2.38
CA LYS A 29 14.37 23.86 2.33
C LYS A 29 15.49 23.84 3.37
N PRO A 30 16.70 24.34 3.09
CA PRO A 30 17.15 24.90 1.81
C PRO A 30 17.46 23.81 0.77
N PHE A 31 17.18 24.06 -0.48
CA PHE A 31 17.44 23.16 -1.60
C PHE A 31 18.33 23.80 -2.66
N ASN A 32 19.01 22.97 -3.44
CA ASN A 32 19.75 23.41 -4.61
C ASN A 32 19.01 23.06 -5.91
N LEU A 33 19.41 23.70 -7.01
CA LEU A 33 18.79 23.49 -8.32
C LEU A 33 18.88 22.04 -8.80
N LYS A 34 19.96 21.33 -8.45
CA LYS A 34 20.14 19.93 -8.83
C LYS A 34 19.11 19.03 -8.16
N ASP A 35 18.78 19.31 -6.90
CA ASP A 35 17.75 18.53 -6.18
C ASP A 35 16.39 18.73 -6.83
N ILE A 36 16.01 19.97 -7.12
CA ILE A 36 14.76 20.28 -7.81
C ILE A 36 14.71 19.60 -9.18
N TYR A 37 15.77 19.71 -9.97
CA TYR A 37 15.83 19.10 -11.29
C TYR A 37 15.67 17.57 -11.25
N ASN A 38 16.36 16.91 -10.31
CA ASN A 38 16.24 15.48 -10.14
C ASN A 38 14.81 15.06 -9.77
N ARG A 39 14.13 15.82 -8.90
CA ARG A 39 12.75 15.55 -8.49
C ARG A 39 11.74 15.79 -9.61
N ILE A 40 11.94 16.83 -10.40
CA ILE A 40 11.11 17.08 -11.58
C ILE A 40 11.25 15.92 -12.59
N ARG A 41 12.47 15.45 -12.88
CA ARG A 41 12.67 14.28 -13.76
C ARG A 41 12.00 13.02 -13.23
N VAL A 42 11.98 12.85 -11.92
CA VAL A 42 11.27 11.75 -11.28
C VAL A 42 9.76 11.95 -11.47
N ALA A 43 9.23 13.16 -11.29
CA ALA A 43 7.82 13.47 -11.52
C ALA A 43 7.40 13.30 -13.00
N GLU A 44 8.28 13.62 -13.96
CA GLU A 44 8.05 13.36 -15.39
C GLU A 44 7.90 11.86 -15.69
N ARG A 45 8.75 11.02 -15.08
CA ARG A 45 8.61 9.55 -15.20
C ARG A 45 7.30 9.06 -14.62
N LEU A 46 6.83 9.68 -13.53
CA LEU A 46 5.50 9.41 -12.97
C LEU A 46 4.38 9.70 -13.97
N LEU A 47 4.47 10.82 -14.71
CA LEU A 47 3.47 11.15 -15.72
C LEU A 47 3.40 10.11 -16.83
N VAL A 48 4.52 9.49 -17.16
CA VAL A 48 4.57 8.39 -18.13
C VAL A 48 3.97 7.11 -17.53
N SER A 49 4.37 6.76 -16.30
CA SER A 49 3.85 5.57 -15.60
C SER A 49 2.39 5.74 -15.15
N SER A 50 1.94 6.95 -14.82
CA SER A 50 0.57 7.20 -14.38
C SER A 50 -0.49 7.01 -15.48
N LYS A 51 -0.07 6.94 -16.73
CA LYS A 51 -0.95 6.53 -17.83
C LYS A 51 -1.33 5.04 -17.76
N THR A 52 -0.54 4.26 -17.04
CA THR A 52 -0.77 2.82 -16.82
C THR A 52 -1.41 2.53 -15.45
N ILE A 53 -1.41 3.48 -14.51
CA ILE A 53 -2.05 3.28 -13.20
C ILE A 53 -3.55 3.63 -13.34
N LYS A 54 -4.39 2.64 -13.15
CA LYS A 54 -5.85 2.82 -13.12
C LYS A 54 -6.23 3.45 -11.79
N ARG A 55 -6.83 4.65 -11.87
CA ARG A 55 -7.31 5.38 -10.70
C ARG A 55 -8.80 5.17 -10.57
N ILE A 56 -9.23 4.67 -9.44
CA ILE A 56 -10.62 4.37 -9.12
C ILE A 56 -10.97 5.10 -7.84
N ASP A 57 -12.13 5.74 -7.82
CA ASP A 57 -12.64 6.37 -6.62
C ASP A 57 -13.39 5.32 -5.79
N ALA A 58 -12.89 5.03 -4.59
CA ALA A 58 -13.50 4.03 -3.72
C ALA A 58 -14.95 4.38 -3.35
N SER A 59 -15.29 5.67 -3.26
CA SER A 59 -16.65 6.13 -2.96
C SER A 59 -17.67 5.84 -4.08
N ASP A 60 -17.18 5.58 -5.28
CA ASP A 60 -18.04 5.24 -6.42
C ASP A 60 -18.36 3.75 -6.49
N LEU A 61 -17.53 2.88 -5.86
CA LEU A 61 -17.71 1.41 -5.92
C LEU A 61 -19.04 0.94 -5.30
N SER A 62 -19.58 1.69 -4.34
CA SER A 62 -20.86 1.38 -3.67
C SER A 62 -22.09 1.85 -4.45
N LYS A 63 -21.92 2.55 -5.58
CA LYS A 63 -23.03 3.09 -6.37
C LYS A 63 -23.41 2.13 -7.48
N GLU A 64 -24.71 1.79 -7.59
CA GLU A 64 -25.22 1.03 -8.72
C GLU A 64 -24.95 1.76 -10.05
N GLY A 65 -24.45 1.03 -11.03
CA GLY A 65 -24.17 1.57 -12.37
C GLY A 65 -22.83 2.31 -12.52
N THR A 66 -21.94 2.27 -11.51
CA THR A 66 -20.59 2.80 -11.66
C THR A 66 -19.83 2.03 -12.72
N GLN A 67 -19.35 2.73 -13.75
CA GLN A 67 -18.48 2.11 -14.76
C GLN A 67 -17.08 1.94 -14.18
N VAL A 68 -16.73 0.72 -13.83
CA VAL A 68 -15.35 0.31 -13.52
C VAL A 68 -14.65 0.02 -14.85
N PRO A 69 -13.37 0.35 -15.03
CA PRO A 69 -12.62 -0.04 -16.22
C PRO A 69 -12.67 -1.56 -16.42
N GLU A 70 -13.18 -2.00 -17.56
CA GLU A 70 -13.38 -3.45 -17.86
C GLU A 70 -12.06 -4.20 -18.14
N ASP A 71 -10.94 -3.50 -18.21
CA ASP A 71 -9.65 -4.04 -18.62
C ASP A 71 -8.65 -4.17 -17.44
N ILE A 72 -9.15 -4.25 -16.20
CA ILE A 72 -8.30 -4.47 -15.02
C ILE A 72 -7.83 -5.92 -15.01
N THR A 73 -6.52 -6.10 -14.84
CA THR A 73 -5.89 -7.39 -14.59
C THR A 73 -5.45 -7.50 -13.14
N LEU A 74 -5.31 -8.71 -12.62
CA LEU A 74 -4.84 -8.94 -11.25
C LEU A 74 -3.47 -8.28 -10.97
N ALA A 75 -2.59 -8.26 -11.97
CA ALA A 75 -1.25 -7.68 -11.87
C ALA A 75 -1.23 -6.14 -11.91
N ASP A 76 -2.33 -5.51 -12.28
CA ASP A 76 -2.37 -4.05 -12.37
C ASP A 76 -2.24 -3.38 -11.00
N LYS A 77 -1.39 -2.38 -10.93
CA LYS A 77 -1.30 -1.51 -9.76
C LYS A 77 -2.42 -0.49 -9.82
N VAL A 78 -3.51 -0.78 -9.14
CA VAL A 78 -4.67 0.12 -9.04
C VAL A 78 -4.46 1.11 -7.91
N PHE A 79 -4.84 2.37 -8.12
CA PHE A 79 -4.89 3.37 -7.07
C PHE A 79 -6.34 3.64 -6.67
N LEU A 80 -6.70 3.24 -5.45
CA LEU A 80 -8.01 3.49 -4.85
C LEU A 80 -7.99 4.87 -4.20
N ALA A 81 -8.59 5.85 -4.87
CA ALA A 81 -8.70 7.20 -4.32
C ALA A 81 -9.73 7.22 -3.20
N ASN A 82 -9.55 8.16 -2.27
CA ASN A 82 -10.38 8.34 -1.06
C ASN A 82 -10.27 7.21 -0.02
N VAL A 83 -9.34 6.28 -0.18
CA VAL A 83 -8.91 5.37 0.89
C VAL A 83 -7.79 6.05 1.67
N GLY A 84 -8.00 6.26 2.95
CA GLY A 84 -7.02 6.92 3.82
C GLY A 84 -5.68 6.18 3.83
N ARG A 85 -4.56 6.92 3.81
CA ARG A 85 -3.19 6.40 3.90
C ARG A 85 -2.73 5.52 2.74
N LEU A 86 -3.61 5.20 1.77
CA LEU A 86 -3.23 4.55 0.54
C LEU A 86 -2.62 5.57 -0.42
N ILE A 87 -1.37 5.35 -0.80
CA ILE A 87 -0.62 6.21 -1.72
C ILE A 87 -0.11 5.39 -2.90
N LEU A 88 0.35 6.06 -3.93
CA LEU A 88 0.96 5.38 -5.06
C LEU A 88 2.24 4.64 -4.64
N SER A 89 2.46 3.43 -5.13
CA SER A 89 3.69 2.63 -4.91
C SER A 89 4.97 3.44 -5.13
N PHE A 90 4.98 4.26 -6.18
CA PHE A 90 6.08 5.16 -6.46
C PHE A 90 6.28 6.22 -5.35
N SER A 91 5.19 6.82 -4.84
CA SER A 91 5.28 7.80 -3.76
C SER A 91 5.80 7.16 -2.47
N LEU A 92 5.39 5.92 -2.18
CA LEU A 92 5.93 5.14 -1.08
C LEU A 92 7.44 4.88 -1.25
N GLY A 93 7.88 4.54 -2.47
CA GLY A 93 9.29 4.41 -2.80
C GLY A 93 10.09 5.69 -2.59
N ASN A 94 9.54 6.85 -2.99
CA ASN A 94 10.16 8.14 -2.75
C ASN A 94 10.27 8.43 -1.25
N TYR A 95 9.21 8.18 -0.49
CA TYR A 95 9.22 8.35 0.95
C TYR A 95 10.33 7.52 1.61
N ILE A 96 10.39 6.21 1.34
CA ILE A 96 11.41 5.32 1.92
C ILE A 96 12.83 5.74 1.53
N THR A 97 13.04 6.23 0.29
CA THR A 97 14.37 6.68 -0.16
C THR A 97 14.89 7.86 0.65
N GLN A 98 14.01 8.69 1.18
CA GLN A 98 14.34 9.92 1.88
C GLN A 98 14.54 9.74 3.39
N LEU A 99 14.21 8.56 3.93
CA LEU A 99 14.42 8.28 5.34
C LEU A 99 15.91 8.38 5.72
N ASP A 100 16.19 9.03 6.83
CA ASP A 100 17.54 9.10 7.35
C ASP A 100 18.04 7.72 7.78
N ARG A 101 19.33 7.47 7.55
CA ARG A 101 19.93 6.18 7.88
C ARG A 101 19.87 5.87 9.38
N SER A 102 19.98 6.87 10.22
CA SER A 102 19.93 6.77 11.68
C SER A 102 18.54 6.43 12.23
N GLU A 103 17.50 6.64 11.43
CA GLU A 103 16.11 6.42 11.83
C GLU A 103 15.49 5.15 11.24
N LEU A 104 16.19 4.44 10.35
CA LEU A 104 15.63 3.29 9.63
C LEU A 104 15.10 2.19 10.55
N ASP A 105 15.76 1.97 11.69
CA ASP A 105 15.36 0.94 12.65
C ASP A 105 14.06 1.29 13.40
N ASN A 106 13.63 2.56 13.32
CA ASN A 106 12.34 3.00 13.87
C ASN A 106 11.17 2.68 12.92
N TYR A 107 11.46 2.28 11.68
CA TYR A 107 10.44 1.97 10.69
C TYR A 107 10.29 0.48 10.49
N GLN A 108 9.06 0.07 10.33
CA GLN A 108 8.68 -1.31 10.02
C GLN A 108 7.96 -1.34 8.67
N VAL A 109 8.44 -2.20 7.78
CA VAL A 109 7.85 -2.43 6.46
C VAL A 109 7.39 -3.88 6.39
N PHE A 110 6.16 -4.10 5.97
CA PHE A 110 5.59 -5.44 5.85
C PHE A 110 4.65 -5.52 4.66
N GLY A 111 4.52 -6.72 4.11
CA GLY A 111 3.55 -7.04 3.08
C GLY A 111 2.28 -7.62 3.71
N VAL A 112 1.15 -7.36 3.08
CA VAL A 112 -0.12 -8.03 3.34
C VAL A 112 -0.63 -8.54 2.01
N SER A 113 -0.94 -9.83 1.91
CA SER A 113 -1.51 -10.42 0.70
C SER A 113 -2.88 -11.02 0.98
N ILE A 114 -3.75 -10.89 0.00
CA ILE A 114 -5.00 -11.63 -0.05
C ILE A 114 -4.63 -13.04 -0.51
N ASP A 115 -4.97 -14.04 0.32
CA ASP A 115 -4.74 -15.44 -0.01
C ASP A 115 -5.64 -15.83 -1.19
N ASP A 116 -5.16 -16.68 -2.09
CA ASP A 116 -5.88 -17.09 -3.30
C ASP A 116 -6.41 -15.92 -4.17
N ALA A 117 -5.67 -14.80 -4.22
CA ALA A 117 -6.11 -13.59 -4.93
C ALA A 117 -6.47 -13.83 -6.40
N GLU A 118 -5.81 -14.78 -7.08
CA GLU A 118 -6.10 -15.15 -8.47
C GLU A 118 -7.50 -15.78 -8.58
N ARG A 119 -7.80 -16.76 -7.74
CA ARG A 119 -9.13 -17.38 -7.67
C ARG A 119 -10.22 -16.36 -7.34
N ILE A 120 -9.99 -15.52 -6.34
CA ILE A 120 -10.95 -14.47 -5.94
C ILE A 120 -11.20 -13.51 -7.11
N PHE A 121 -10.15 -13.11 -7.82
CA PHE A 121 -10.27 -12.23 -8.99
C PHE A 121 -11.05 -12.86 -10.13
N GLU A 122 -10.89 -14.17 -10.39
CA GLU A 122 -11.62 -14.92 -11.43
C GLU A 122 -13.08 -15.18 -11.07
N GLU A 123 -13.37 -15.39 -9.78
CA GLU A 123 -14.70 -15.73 -9.28
C GLU A 123 -15.58 -14.50 -8.97
N THR A 124 -14.97 -13.29 -8.88
CA THR A 124 -15.70 -12.06 -8.60
C THR A 124 -15.78 -11.14 -9.80
N SER A 125 -16.76 -10.22 -9.78
CA SER A 125 -16.74 -9.10 -10.71
C SER A 125 -15.54 -8.18 -10.42
N GLN A 126 -15.09 -7.43 -11.42
CA GLN A 126 -14.01 -6.44 -11.21
C GLN A 126 -14.36 -5.42 -10.11
N GLN A 127 -15.64 -5.01 -10.06
CA GLN A 127 -16.15 -4.12 -9.01
C GLN A 127 -16.06 -4.80 -7.63
N GLY A 128 -16.45 -6.08 -7.53
CA GLY A 128 -16.35 -6.87 -6.31
C GLY A 128 -14.91 -7.00 -5.83
N PHE A 129 -13.97 -7.31 -6.73
CA PHE A 129 -12.56 -7.38 -6.37
C PHE A 129 -12.01 -6.03 -5.86
N LEU A 130 -12.35 -4.93 -6.52
CA LEU A 130 -11.97 -3.59 -6.06
C LEU A 130 -12.57 -3.22 -4.72
N HIS A 131 -13.79 -3.67 -4.44
CA HIS A 131 -14.42 -3.51 -3.14
C HIS A 131 -13.66 -4.28 -2.06
N ILE A 132 -13.23 -5.52 -2.35
CA ILE A 132 -12.37 -6.32 -1.46
C ILE A 132 -11.05 -5.58 -1.17
N LEU A 133 -10.37 -5.08 -2.20
CA LEU A 133 -9.13 -4.30 -2.02
C LEU A 133 -9.35 -3.07 -1.14
N THR A 134 -10.47 -2.35 -1.33
CA THR A 134 -10.83 -1.19 -0.53
C THR A 134 -11.02 -1.58 0.93
N SER A 135 -11.78 -2.63 1.19
CA SER A 135 -12.08 -3.11 2.54
C SER A 135 -10.84 -3.60 3.27
N VAL A 136 -9.91 -4.26 2.58
CA VAL A 136 -8.61 -4.65 3.17
C VAL A 136 -7.81 -3.40 3.54
N ALA A 137 -7.73 -2.39 2.68
CA ALA A 137 -6.99 -1.16 2.94
C ALA A 137 -7.60 -0.34 4.10
N GLU A 138 -8.92 -0.27 4.18
CA GLU A 138 -9.63 0.37 5.29
C GLU A 138 -9.42 -0.39 6.60
N THR A 139 -9.51 -1.72 6.58
CA THR A 139 -9.24 -2.58 7.73
C THR A 139 -7.82 -2.39 8.26
N LEU A 140 -6.83 -2.27 7.38
CA LEU A 140 -5.44 -1.95 7.74
C LEU A 140 -5.34 -0.58 8.42
N THR A 141 -6.03 0.44 7.90
CA THR A 141 -6.05 1.78 8.47
C THR A 141 -6.71 1.80 9.85
N ASP A 142 -7.75 1.02 10.04
CA ASP A 142 -8.50 0.93 11.29
C ASP A 142 -7.81 0.11 12.37
N LEU A 143 -7.05 -0.91 11.99
CA LEU A 143 -6.29 -1.71 12.95
C LEU A 143 -5.03 -0.98 13.39
N ILE A 144 -4.31 -0.38 12.44
CA ILE A 144 -3.07 0.35 12.70
C ILE A 144 -3.43 1.83 12.89
N THR A 145 -3.89 2.17 14.09
CA THR A 145 -4.36 3.51 14.44
C THR A 145 -3.23 4.56 14.49
N CYS A 146 -1.98 4.12 14.33
CA CYS A 146 -0.83 5.01 14.28
C CYS A 146 -0.93 6.02 13.13
N PRO A 147 -0.72 7.31 13.38
CA PRO A 147 -0.75 8.33 12.33
C PRO A 147 0.34 8.16 11.27
N HIS A 148 1.30 7.27 11.49
CA HIS A 148 2.48 7.05 10.66
C HIS A 148 2.37 5.86 9.71
N LEU A 149 1.16 5.35 9.46
CA LEU A 149 0.93 4.33 8.45
C LEU A 149 0.85 4.97 7.06
N LEU A 150 1.62 4.45 6.11
CA LEU A 150 1.43 4.64 4.67
C LEU A 150 1.41 3.27 4.01
N MET A 151 0.58 3.10 3.00
CA MET A 151 0.48 1.84 2.26
C MET A 151 0.31 2.07 0.76
N SER A 152 0.66 1.07 -0.03
CA SER A 152 0.44 1.02 -1.48
C SER A 152 -0.04 -0.35 -1.91
N TYR A 153 -0.89 -0.39 -2.92
CA TYR A 153 -1.26 -1.63 -3.58
C TYR A 153 -0.23 -1.94 -4.68
N GLU A 154 0.28 -3.16 -4.68
CA GLU A 154 1.38 -3.57 -5.55
C GLU A 154 0.94 -4.48 -6.72
N GLY A 155 -0.36 -4.76 -6.84
CA GLY A 155 -0.91 -5.78 -7.74
C GLY A 155 -0.97 -7.15 -7.07
N ASN A 156 -1.56 -8.13 -7.74
CA ASN A 156 -1.68 -9.53 -7.31
C ASN A 156 -2.26 -9.70 -5.89
N GLY A 157 -3.20 -8.83 -5.49
CA GLY A 157 -3.80 -8.88 -4.16
C GLY A 157 -2.86 -8.43 -3.02
N ALA A 158 -1.70 -7.83 -3.32
CA ALA A 158 -0.67 -7.52 -2.34
C ALA A 158 -0.61 -6.02 -2.00
N PHE A 159 -0.54 -5.72 -0.71
CA PHE A 159 -0.28 -4.39 -0.16
C PHE A 159 1.10 -4.34 0.48
N LEU A 160 1.74 -3.20 0.34
CA LEU A 160 2.97 -2.88 1.04
C LEU A 160 2.70 -1.76 2.03
N CYS A 161 3.04 -2.00 3.29
CA CYS A 161 2.80 -1.08 4.40
C CYS A 161 4.12 -0.62 5.01
N ILE A 162 4.19 0.64 5.40
CA ILE A 162 5.26 1.18 6.22
C ILE A 162 4.66 1.93 7.40
N THR A 163 5.20 1.71 8.57
CA THR A 163 4.81 2.41 9.79
C THR A 163 6.00 2.72 10.68
N ARG A 164 5.82 3.69 11.57
CA ARG A 164 6.76 4.05 12.65
C ARG A 164 6.07 3.86 14.01
N ASP A 165 5.29 2.82 14.15
CA ASP A 165 4.58 2.54 15.39
C ASP A 165 5.45 1.68 16.32
N PRO A 166 5.91 2.22 17.47
CA PRO A 166 6.65 1.43 18.44
C PRO A 166 5.79 0.35 19.13
N ASN A 167 4.46 0.48 19.04
CA ASN A 167 3.49 -0.44 19.63
C ASN A 167 2.81 -1.33 18.58
N LEU A 168 3.42 -1.47 17.39
CA LEU A 168 2.88 -2.37 16.39
C LEU A 168 2.74 -3.78 17.00
N PRO A 169 1.57 -4.39 16.93
CA PRO A 169 1.38 -5.76 17.43
C PRO A 169 2.37 -6.73 16.77
N GLU A 170 2.68 -7.83 17.44
CA GLU A 170 3.39 -8.93 16.80
C GLU A 170 2.61 -9.37 15.55
N TRP A 171 3.31 -9.81 14.53
CA TRP A 171 2.76 -10.05 13.20
C TRP A 171 1.59 -11.06 13.20
N ASP A 172 1.62 -12.09 14.06
CA ASP A 172 0.57 -13.10 14.21
C ASP A 172 -0.71 -12.50 14.81
N ARG A 173 -0.57 -11.63 15.81
CA ARG A 173 -1.69 -10.88 16.39
C ARG A 173 -2.27 -9.87 15.41
N MET A 174 -1.39 -9.24 14.61
CA MET A 174 -1.80 -8.30 13.57
C MET A 174 -2.60 -9.03 12.48
N GLU A 175 -2.11 -10.20 12.03
CA GLU A 175 -2.82 -11.05 11.07
C GLU A 175 -4.19 -11.48 11.60
N ALA A 176 -4.25 -11.99 12.82
CA ALA A 176 -5.50 -12.41 13.45
C ALA A 176 -6.47 -11.20 13.65
N GLY A 177 -5.96 -10.05 14.02
CA GLY A 177 -6.77 -8.84 14.18
C GLY A 177 -7.33 -8.31 12.87
N LEU A 178 -6.54 -8.36 11.79
CA LEU A 178 -7.00 -8.01 10.44
C LEU A 178 -8.06 -8.98 9.96
N GLN A 179 -7.83 -10.28 10.13
CA GLN A 179 -8.80 -11.32 9.74
C GLN A 179 -10.13 -11.14 10.48
N ALA A 180 -10.11 -10.98 11.80
CA ALA A 180 -11.32 -10.80 12.60
C ALA A 180 -12.13 -9.54 12.19
N LYS A 181 -11.45 -8.46 11.83
CA LYS A 181 -12.12 -7.25 11.32
C LYS A 181 -12.71 -7.48 9.92
N LEU A 182 -11.98 -8.16 9.06
CA LEU A 182 -12.42 -8.46 7.70
C LEU A 182 -13.63 -9.40 7.71
N ASP A 183 -13.61 -10.42 8.57
CA ASP A 183 -14.71 -11.39 8.75
C ASP A 183 -15.99 -10.70 9.32
N ALA A 184 -15.83 -9.60 10.05
CA ALA A 184 -16.95 -8.81 10.56
C ALA A 184 -17.59 -7.92 9.47
N LEU A 185 -16.90 -7.70 8.35
CA LEU A 185 -17.44 -7.04 7.19
C LEU A 185 -18.14 -8.10 6.33
N ASP A 186 -19.42 -7.91 6.09
CA ASP A 186 -20.16 -8.78 5.15
C ASP A 186 -19.75 -8.41 3.71
N LEU A 187 -18.53 -8.84 3.35
CA LEU A 187 -17.93 -8.57 2.03
C LEU A 187 -18.45 -9.49 0.94
N LEU A 188 -19.22 -10.49 1.34
CA LEU A 188 -19.75 -11.49 0.44
C LEU A 188 -21.03 -10.93 -0.20
N SER A 189 -20.87 -10.25 -1.32
CA SER A 189 -21.99 -10.09 -2.25
C SER A 189 -22.40 -11.48 -2.80
N ASP A 190 -23.63 -11.59 -3.35
CA ASP A 190 -24.21 -12.83 -3.87
C ASP A 190 -23.32 -13.62 -4.84
N ASP A 191 -22.20 -13.04 -5.30
CA ASP A 191 -21.27 -13.60 -6.28
C ASP A 191 -20.20 -14.53 -5.66
N LEU A 192 -19.84 -14.34 -4.40
CA LEU A 192 -18.86 -15.22 -3.71
C LEU A 192 -19.62 -16.26 -2.88
N LYS A 193 -19.58 -17.49 -3.32
CA LYS A 193 -20.09 -18.64 -2.57
C LYS A 193 -19.33 -18.79 -1.26
N GLN A 194 -19.81 -18.15 -0.19
CA GLN A 194 -19.59 -18.51 1.22
C GLN A 194 -18.15 -18.73 1.75
N GLU A 195 -17.08 -18.37 1.01
CA GLU A 195 -15.71 -18.51 1.47
C GLU A 195 -15.18 -17.19 2.01
N SER A 196 -14.72 -17.19 3.26
CA SER A 196 -14.09 -16.02 3.88
C SER A 196 -12.82 -15.61 3.15
N ILE A 197 -12.62 -14.30 2.93
CA ILE A 197 -11.37 -13.77 2.39
C ILE A 197 -10.29 -13.91 3.46
N SER A 198 -9.24 -14.64 3.15
CA SER A 198 -8.10 -14.85 4.06
C SER A 198 -6.94 -13.92 3.72
N LEU A 199 -6.23 -13.46 4.73
CA LEU A 199 -5.08 -12.58 4.60
C LEU A 199 -3.81 -13.21 5.18
N SER A 200 -2.69 -13.03 4.50
CA SER A 200 -1.36 -13.37 5.01
C SER A 200 -0.54 -12.12 5.25
N VAL A 201 0.00 -12.00 6.45
CA VAL A 201 0.83 -10.86 6.87
C VAL A 201 2.28 -11.29 7.00
N GLY A 202 3.17 -10.65 6.23
CA GLY A 202 4.61 -10.89 6.33
C GLY A 202 5.21 -10.29 7.60
N THR A 203 6.17 -10.98 8.21
CA THR A 203 6.91 -10.44 9.36
C THR A 203 7.58 -9.11 9.00
N PRO A 204 7.40 -8.04 9.79
CA PRO A 204 7.97 -6.74 9.52
C PRO A 204 9.50 -6.74 9.40
N ILE A 205 10.02 -5.83 8.58
CA ILE A 205 11.44 -5.59 8.40
C ILE A 205 11.76 -4.10 8.46
N ALA A 206 12.98 -3.76 8.85
CA ALA A 206 13.50 -2.40 8.66
C ALA A 206 13.82 -2.14 7.18
N PRO A 207 13.68 -0.88 6.70
CA PRO A 207 14.10 -0.49 5.35
C PRO A 207 15.58 -0.77 5.12
N ASN A 208 15.93 -1.16 3.89
CA ASN A 208 17.33 -1.48 3.57
C ASN A 208 18.24 -0.25 3.74
N ALA A 209 19.38 -0.43 4.42
CA ALA A 209 20.33 0.65 4.73
C ALA A 209 21.02 1.22 3.46
N ASN A 210 21.19 0.42 2.41
CA ASN A 210 21.78 0.87 1.15
C ASN A 210 20.77 1.72 0.38
N ARG A 211 20.99 3.03 0.30
CA ARG A 211 20.08 4.01 -0.30
C ARG A 211 19.73 3.69 -1.76
N THR A 212 20.68 3.20 -2.55
CA THR A 212 20.44 2.90 -3.99
C THR A 212 19.59 1.65 -4.21
N GLN A 213 19.59 0.72 -3.26
CA GLN A 213 18.84 -0.52 -3.31
C GLN A 213 17.67 -0.54 -2.30
N ARG A 214 17.51 0.55 -1.52
CA ARG A 214 16.56 0.61 -0.40
C ARG A 214 15.15 0.23 -0.84
N VAL A 215 14.61 0.91 -1.84
CA VAL A 215 13.26 0.65 -2.33
C VAL A 215 13.13 -0.79 -2.81
N LYS A 216 13.95 -1.17 -3.79
CA LYS A 216 13.86 -2.49 -4.42
C LYS A 216 13.95 -3.62 -3.38
N LYS A 217 15.04 -3.63 -2.59
CA LYS A 217 15.26 -4.72 -1.61
C LYS A 217 14.25 -4.72 -0.46
N THR A 218 13.76 -3.55 -0.05
CA THR A 218 12.76 -3.48 1.01
C THR A 218 11.43 -4.03 0.51
N PHE A 219 10.98 -3.59 -0.67
CA PHE A 219 9.71 -4.02 -1.26
C PHE A 219 9.72 -5.52 -1.54
N GLU A 220 10.73 -6.01 -2.26
CA GLU A 220 10.87 -7.43 -2.58
C GLU A 220 10.85 -8.30 -1.30
N ARG A 221 11.61 -7.92 -0.28
CA ARG A 221 11.69 -8.70 0.96
C ARG A 221 10.41 -8.66 1.78
N ALA A 222 9.72 -7.52 1.84
CA ALA A 222 8.48 -7.39 2.58
C ALA A 222 7.36 -8.21 1.91
N LEU A 223 7.22 -8.12 0.60
CA LEU A 223 6.24 -8.89 -0.16
C LEU A 223 6.52 -10.39 -0.11
N SER A 224 7.78 -10.80 -0.32
CA SER A 224 8.17 -12.22 -0.24
C SER A 224 7.88 -12.85 1.12
N ARG A 225 7.91 -12.09 2.22
CA ARG A 225 7.53 -12.60 3.54
C ARG A 225 6.03 -12.86 3.67
N ALA A 226 5.18 -12.06 3.03
CA ALA A 226 3.74 -12.32 2.97
C ALA A 226 3.45 -13.57 2.12
N GLU A 227 4.12 -13.70 0.97
CA GLU A 227 4.03 -14.91 0.12
C GLU A 227 4.48 -16.17 0.86
N MET A 228 5.60 -16.11 1.61
CA MET A 228 6.08 -17.23 2.43
C MET A 228 5.09 -17.57 3.56
N ARG A 229 4.43 -16.59 4.14
CA ARG A 229 3.39 -16.81 5.14
C ARG A 229 2.20 -17.55 4.55
N TYR A 230 1.73 -17.13 3.38
CA TYR A 230 0.67 -17.82 2.65
C TYR A 230 1.05 -19.26 2.33
N ALA A 231 2.24 -19.49 1.75
CA ALA A 231 2.74 -20.84 1.48
C ALA A 231 2.82 -21.72 2.73
N SER A 232 3.18 -21.14 3.89
CA SER A 232 3.19 -21.85 5.17
C SER A 232 1.79 -22.25 5.65
N LYS A 233 0.77 -21.43 5.40
CA LYS A 233 -0.63 -21.79 5.69
C LYS A 233 -1.10 -22.94 4.82
N CYS A 234 -0.82 -22.88 3.50
CA CYS A 234 -1.17 -23.96 2.59
C CYS A 234 -0.52 -25.30 2.93
N ALA A 235 0.70 -25.27 3.50
CA ALA A 235 1.39 -26.49 3.90
C ALA A 235 0.89 -27.08 5.23
N ALA A 236 0.17 -26.29 6.03
CA ALA A 236 -0.38 -26.69 7.33
C ALA A 236 -1.86 -27.13 7.27
N ALA A 237 -2.54 -26.85 6.15
CA ALA A 237 -3.93 -27.25 5.87
C ALA A 237 -3.99 -28.63 5.23
#